data_167460c298f3e5b8dec94ea237d1adb4
#
_entry.id   167460c298f3e5b8dec94ea237d1adb4
#
_cell.length_a   1.000
_cell.length_b   1.000
_cell.length_c   1.000
_cell.angle_alpha   90.00
_cell.angle_beta   90.00
_cell.angle_gamma   90.00
#
_symmetry.space_group_name_H-M   'P 1'
#
loop_
_entity.id
_entity.type
_entity.pdbx_description
1 polymer ?
#
loop_
_entity_poly.entity_id
_entity_poly.type
_entity_poly.pdbx_seq_one_letter_code
_entity_poly.pdbx_strand_id
1 'polypeptide(L)'
;MGSEINIETASSWTGGWFSWTRQSDAMLRNIEQTILSCVKTAYKRFYVDIGSVVGQCDKIWTISLNDESAKTPLVMLHGMGAGVALWCPNLDAFAATRPVYAIDLLGFGRSSRPKFASDAEKVEAQWVESVEEWRREVKLDEFVLLGHSLGGFIATA
;
A
#
# COMPACT_ATOMS: atom_id res chain seq x y z
N MET A 1 -40.33 0.03 -3.19
CA MET A 1 -39.95 0.80 -2.00
C MET A 1 -38.48 1.12 -2.14
N GLY A 2 -38.20 2.31 -2.68
CA GLY A 2 -36.84 2.78 -2.88
C GLY A 2 -36.32 3.42 -1.60
N SER A 3 -35.15 3.01 -1.15
CA SER A 3 -34.45 3.68 -0.08
C SER A 3 -33.71 4.90 -0.65
N GLU A 4 -34.20 6.08 -0.32
CA GLU A 4 -33.57 7.35 -0.64
C GLU A 4 -32.20 7.44 0.06
N ILE A 5 -31.15 7.64 -0.75
CA ILE A 5 -29.83 8.01 -0.24
C ILE A 5 -29.92 9.49 0.14
N ASN A 6 -29.92 9.77 1.43
CA ASN A 6 -29.95 11.11 1.98
C ASN A 6 -28.57 11.75 1.77
N ILE A 7 -28.43 12.51 0.69
CA ILE A 7 -27.26 13.37 0.46
C ILE A 7 -27.57 14.67 1.20
N GLU A 8 -27.06 14.82 2.41
CA GLU A 8 -27.02 16.11 3.07
C GLU A 8 -26.23 17.11 2.20
N THR A 9 -26.97 18.00 1.58
CA THR A 9 -26.43 19.13 0.83
C THR A 9 -25.79 20.09 1.80
N ALA A 10 -24.46 20.03 1.90
CA ALA A 10 -23.68 21.05 2.59
C ALA A 10 -23.79 22.37 1.82
N SER A 11 -24.65 23.25 2.28
CA SER A 11 -24.69 24.65 1.88
C SER A 11 -23.48 25.39 2.45
N SER A 12 -22.47 25.66 1.66
CA SER A 12 -21.62 26.84 1.76
C SER A 12 -20.59 26.85 0.62
N TRP A 13 -20.88 27.58 -0.42
CA TRP A 13 -19.98 27.86 -1.56
C TRP A 13 -18.97 28.97 -1.27
N THR A 14 -18.45 29.08 -0.07
CA THR A 14 -17.40 30.05 0.31
C THR A 14 -16.18 29.41 0.96
N GLY A 15 -15.84 28.19 0.61
CA GLY A 15 -14.61 27.51 1.01
C GLY A 15 -13.76 27.23 -0.21
N GLY A 16 -12.55 27.74 -0.22
CA GLY A 16 -11.63 27.76 -1.35
C GLY A 16 -11.49 26.45 -2.10
N TRP A 17 -11.02 26.54 -3.33
CA TRP A 17 -10.82 25.49 -4.35
C TRP A 17 -10.02 24.27 -3.88
N PHE A 18 -9.62 24.20 -2.64
CA PHE A 18 -8.85 23.13 -2.01
C PHE A 18 -9.43 22.76 -0.62
N SER A 19 -10.71 22.31 -0.56
CA SER A 19 -11.13 21.58 0.63
C SER A 19 -10.58 20.17 0.55
N TRP A 20 -9.41 19.94 1.12
CA TRP A 20 -8.85 18.60 1.27
C TRP A 20 -9.71 17.82 2.27
N THR A 21 -10.59 16.97 1.78
CA THR A 21 -11.39 16.12 2.67
C THR A 21 -10.46 15.10 3.33
N ARG A 22 -10.45 15.12 4.66
CA ARG A 22 -9.69 14.15 5.46
C ARG A 22 -10.28 12.76 5.19
N GLN A 23 -9.59 11.93 4.43
CA GLN A 23 -10.04 10.57 4.16
C GLN A 23 -9.94 9.76 5.44
N SER A 24 -11.02 9.05 5.80
CA SER A 24 -11.00 8.14 6.93
C SER A 24 -10.43 6.77 6.52
N ASP A 25 -9.82 6.06 7.47
CA ASP A 25 -9.33 4.68 7.24
C ASP A 25 -10.45 3.74 6.78
N ALA A 26 -11.67 3.97 7.23
CA ALA A 26 -12.84 3.22 6.80
C ALA A 26 -13.14 3.42 5.31
N MET A 27 -13.02 4.66 4.81
CA MET A 27 -13.23 4.98 3.41
C MET A 27 -12.15 4.34 2.53
N LEU A 28 -10.87 4.44 2.92
CA LEU A 28 -9.76 3.79 2.21
C LEU A 28 -9.97 2.27 2.15
N ARG A 29 -10.34 1.65 3.26
CA ARG A 29 -10.64 0.22 3.33
C ARG A 29 -11.74 -0.20 2.35
N ASN A 30 -12.84 0.54 2.32
CA ASN A 30 -13.99 0.23 1.47
C ASN A 30 -13.63 0.38 -0.02
N ILE A 31 -12.92 1.44 -0.39
CA ILE A 31 -12.48 1.67 -1.77
C ILE A 31 -11.51 0.58 -2.21
N GLU A 32 -10.49 0.28 -1.40
CA GLU A 32 -9.54 -0.81 -1.66
C GLU A 32 -10.26 -2.13 -1.86
N GLN A 33 -11.20 -2.47 -0.96
CA GLN A 33 -12.00 -3.70 -1.06
C GLN A 33 -12.82 -3.74 -2.34
N THR A 34 -13.39 -2.62 -2.75
CA THR A 34 -14.16 -2.53 -4.00
C THR A 34 -13.26 -2.76 -5.21
N ILE A 35 -12.07 -2.16 -5.25
CA ILE A 35 -11.12 -2.35 -6.35
C ILE A 35 -10.62 -3.81 -6.37
N LEU A 36 -10.26 -4.36 -5.22
CA LEU A 36 -9.74 -5.73 -5.12
C LEU A 36 -10.83 -6.82 -5.29
N SER A 37 -12.11 -6.44 -5.39
CA SER A 37 -13.19 -7.41 -5.61
C SER A 37 -13.10 -8.13 -6.97
N CYS A 38 -12.32 -7.61 -7.93
CA CYS A 38 -12.05 -8.25 -9.22
C CYS A 38 -11.00 -9.37 -9.13
N VAL A 39 -10.21 -9.42 -8.05
CA VAL A 39 -9.20 -10.47 -7.83
C VAL A 39 -9.87 -11.78 -7.48
N LYS A 40 -9.57 -12.84 -8.23
CA LYS A 40 -10.17 -14.18 -8.09
C LYS A 40 -9.39 -15.09 -7.17
N THR A 41 -8.06 -14.92 -7.15
CA THR A 41 -7.17 -15.67 -6.27
C THR A 41 -7.39 -15.26 -4.82
N ALA A 42 -7.49 -16.24 -3.92
CA ALA A 42 -7.57 -15.94 -2.48
C ALA A 42 -6.35 -15.15 -2.03
N TYR A 43 -6.58 -14.11 -1.25
CA TYR A 43 -5.53 -13.24 -0.74
C TYR A 43 -5.71 -12.94 0.74
N LYS A 44 -4.60 -12.72 1.43
CA LYS A 44 -4.54 -12.27 2.82
C LYS A 44 -4.26 -10.76 2.84
N ARG A 45 -4.73 -10.09 3.88
CA ARG A 45 -4.49 -8.65 4.12
C ARG A 45 -4.10 -8.45 5.57
N PHE A 46 -2.96 -7.83 5.80
CA PHE A 46 -2.44 -7.64 7.15
C PHE A 46 -1.49 -6.46 7.24
N TYR A 47 -1.28 -5.98 8.45
CA TYR A 47 -0.21 -5.04 8.76
C TYR A 47 1.05 -5.80 9.20
N VAL A 48 2.19 -5.36 8.69
CA VAL A 48 3.50 -5.75 9.18
C VAL A 48 4.03 -4.62 10.06
N ASP A 49 4.30 -4.90 11.31
CA ASP A 49 4.93 -3.94 12.23
C ASP A 49 6.44 -3.94 11.94
N ILE A 50 6.97 -2.80 11.55
CA ILE A 50 8.38 -2.61 11.21
C ILE A 50 9.15 -1.84 12.30
N GLY A 51 8.53 -1.68 13.49
CA GLY A 51 9.13 -0.96 14.59
C GLY A 51 9.19 0.56 14.38
N SER A 52 10.26 1.18 14.83
CA SER A 52 10.46 2.64 14.75
C SER A 52 11.53 2.99 13.71
N VAL A 53 11.16 2.86 12.43
CA VAL A 53 12.07 3.19 11.32
C VAL A 53 12.10 4.69 11.05
N VAL A 54 10.92 5.31 10.94
CA VAL A 54 10.77 6.75 10.70
C VAL A 54 9.98 7.40 11.83
N GLY A 55 8.87 6.78 12.22
CA GLY A 55 8.04 7.17 13.35
C GLY A 55 8.34 6.36 14.61
N GLN A 56 7.40 6.35 15.54
CA GLN A 56 7.55 5.58 16.80
C GLN A 56 7.06 4.12 16.68
N CYS A 57 6.14 3.86 15.77
CA CYS A 57 5.56 2.54 15.53
C CYS A 57 5.02 2.53 14.10
N ASP A 58 5.87 2.11 13.18
CA ASP A 58 5.55 2.11 11.77
C ASP A 58 4.99 0.75 11.34
N LYS A 59 3.93 0.79 10.52
CA LYS A 59 3.28 -0.41 10.01
C LYS A 59 3.09 -0.30 8.51
N ILE A 60 3.42 -1.37 7.81
CA ILE A 60 3.22 -1.49 6.38
C ILE A 60 2.03 -2.37 6.08
N TRP A 61 1.06 -1.81 5.36
CA TRP A 61 -0.09 -2.56 4.85
C TRP A 61 0.34 -3.46 3.71
N THR A 62 -0.02 -4.73 3.82
CA THR A 62 0.43 -5.80 2.92
C THR A 62 -0.74 -6.62 2.44
N ILE A 63 -0.73 -7.00 1.17
CA ILE A 63 -1.55 -8.09 0.63
C ILE A 63 -0.63 -9.20 0.13
N SER A 64 -1.00 -10.46 0.39
CA SER A 64 -0.28 -11.64 -0.10
C SER A 64 -1.22 -12.60 -0.81
N LEU A 65 -0.73 -13.20 -1.89
CA LEU A 65 -1.42 -14.22 -2.67
C LEU A 65 -0.48 -15.40 -2.88
N ASN A 66 -1.01 -16.62 -2.84
CA ASN A 66 -0.27 -17.86 -3.10
C ASN A 66 1.01 -18.00 -2.24
N ASP A 67 0.96 -17.53 -1.00
CA ASP A 67 2.09 -17.53 -0.06
C ASP A 67 2.51 -18.93 0.43
N GLU A 68 1.75 -19.96 0.11
CA GLU A 68 2.08 -21.37 0.35
C GLU A 68 3.08 -21.94 -0.67
N SER A 69 3.31 -21.26 -1.80
CA SER A 69 4.22 -21.73 -2.85
C SER A 69 5.68 -21.56 -2.44
N ALA A 70 6.50 -22.57 -2.68
CA ALA A 70 7.94 -22.53 -2.38
C ALA A 70 8.78 -21.81 -3.46
N LYS A 71 8.15 -21.19 -4.47
CA LYS A 71 8.88 -20.47 -5.53
C LYS A 71 9.31 -19.08 -5.02
N THR A 72 10.33 -18.52 -5.66
CA THR A 72 10.81 -17.15 -5.37
C THR A 72 9.66 -16.14 -5.45
N PRO A 73 9.34 -15.43 -4.37
CA PRO A 73 8.25 -14.46 -4.31
C PRO A 73 8.45 -13.26 -5.22
N LEU A 74 7.35 -12.63 -5.62
CA LEU A 74 7.33 -11.32 -6.25
C LEU A 74 6.86 -10.28 -5.24
N VAL A 75 7.66 -9.26 -4.99
CA VAL A 75 7.31 -8.10 -4.16
C VAL A 75 7.05 -6.90 -5.05
N MET A 76 5.95 -6.20 -4.82
CA MET A 76 5.46 -5.13 -5.70
C MET A 76 5.35 -3.81 -4.93
N LEU A 77 6.08 -2.77 -5.40
CA LEU A 77 6.11 -1.42 -4.85
C LEU A 77 5.39 -0.46 -5.79
N HIS A 78 4.33 0.19 -5.31
CA HIS A 78 3.53 1.14 -6.09
C HIS A 78 4.21 2.50 -6.25
N GLY A 79 3.66 3.35 -7.12
CA GLY A 79 4.11 4.72 -7.34
C GLY A 79 3.52 5.74 -6.36
N MET A 80 3.97 6.98 -6.47
CA MET A 80 3.51 8.10 -5.64
C MET A 80 1.98 8.26 -5.74
N GLY A 81 1.33 8.40 -4.57
CA GLY A 81 -0.12 8.60 -4.49
C GLY A 81 -0.98 7.38 -4.79
N ALA A 82 -0.37 6.22 -5.07
CA ALA A 82 -1.07 4.97 -5.27
C ALA A 82 -1.13 4.10 -3.99
N GLY A 83 -1.38 2.82 -4.15
CA GLY A 83 -1.42 1.80 -3.10
C GLY A 83 -1.48 0.41 -3.72
N VAL A 84 -1.64 -0.62 -2.87
CA VAL A 84 -1.69 -2.04 -3.30
C VAL A 84 -2.75 -2.31 -4.37
N ALA A 85 -3.85 -1.57 -4.37
CA ALA A 85 -4.93 -1.72 -5.33
C ALA A 85 -4.54 -1.37 -6.78
N LEU A 86 -3.42 -0.65 -7.00
CA LEU A 86 -2.85 -0.41 -8.33
C LEU A 86 -2.64 -1.72 -9.10
N TRP A 87 -2.27 -2.76 -8.39
CA TRP A 87 -1.87 -4.04 -8.96
C TRP A 87 -3.04 -4.98 -9.29
N CYS A 88 -4.30 -4.58 -8.96
CA CYS A 88 -5.49 -5.41 -9.17
C CYS A 88 -5.52 -6.13 -10.53
N PRO A 89 -5.20 -5.50 -11.68
CA PRO A 89 -5.27 -6.17 -12.98
C PRO A 89 -4.22 -7.29 -13.16
N ASN A 90 -3.17 -7.29 -12.36
CA ASN A 90 -2.01 -8.16 -12.52
C ASN A 90 -1.91 -9.27 -11.47
N LEU A 91 -2.58 -9.10 -10.31
CA LEU A 91 -2.42 -9.99 -9.15
C LEU A 91 -2.70 -11.46 -9.47
N ASP A 92 -3.82 -11.77 -10.13
CA ASP A 92 -4.17 -13.14 -10.48
C ASP A 92 -3.14 -13.79 -11.40
N ALA A 93 -2.64 -13.05 -12.40
CA ALA A 93 -1.69 -13.54 -13.37
C ALA A 93 -0.33 -13.87 -12.70
N PHE A 94 0.15 -13.02 -11.82
CA PHE A 94 1.41 -13.26 -11.10
C PHE A 94 1.25 -14.36 -10.05
N ALA A 95 0.14 -14.34 -9.30
CA ALA A 95 -0.13 -15.32 -8.26
C ALA A 95 -0.33 -16.75 -8.81
N ALA A 96 -0.68 -16.92 -10.09
CA ALA A 96 -0.77 -18.22 -10.72
C ALA A 96 0.57 -18.98 -10.74
N THR A 97 1.70 -18.29 -10.65
CA THR A 97 3.02 -18.90 -10.83
C THR A 97 3.92 -18.86 -9.61
N ARG A 98 3.70 -17.95 -8.66
CA ARG A 98 4.57 -17.72 -7.48
C ARG A 98 3.84 -16.97 -6.38
N PRO A 99 4.39 -16.92 -5.16
CA PRO A 99 3.90 -15.99 -4.14
C PRO A 99 4.00 -14.55 -4.61
N VAL A 100 2.99 -13.74 -4.28
CA VAL A 100 2.95 -12.30 -4.58
C VAL A 100 2.70 -11.54 -3.30
N TYR A 101 3.50 -10.52 -3.07
CA TYR A 101 3.32 -9.53 -2.01
C TYR A 101 3.21 -8.15 -2.64
N ALA A 102 2.16 -7.41 -2.34
CA ALA A 102 2.09 -6.00 -2.66
C ALA A 102 1.95 -5.20 -1.36
N ILE A 103 2.69 -4.13 -1.25
CA ILE A 103 2.72 -3.31 -0.04
C ILE A 103 2.35 -1.87 -0.34
N ASP A 104 1.67 -1.22 0.59
CA ASP A 104 1.57 0.22 0.61
C ASP A 104 2.87 0.79 1.17
N LEU A 105 3.57 1.60 0.40
CA LEU A 105 4.77 2.27 0.86
C LEU A 105 4.47 3.14 2.09
N LEU A 106 5.43 3.25 3.00
CA LEU A 106 5.30 4.09 4.17
C LEU A 106 4.95 5.53 3.77
N GLY A 107 3.92 6.11 4.39
CA GLY A 107 3.37 7.41 4.01
C GLY A 107 2.19 7.35 3.02
N PHE A 108 1.90 6.20 2.42
CA PHE A 108 0.85 6.01 1.42
C PHE A 108 -0.19 4.96 1.82
N GLY A 109 -1.27 4.92 1.07
CA GLY A 109 -2.34 3.94 1.21
C GLY A 109 -2.82 3.81 2.66
N ARG A 110 -2.77 2.61 3.19
CA ARG A 110 -3.14 2.27 4.57
C ARG A 110 -1.94 2.10 5.51
N SER A 111 -0.71 2.23 5.00
CA SER A 111 0.51 2.23 5.81
C SER A 111 0.59 3.45 6.73
N SER A 112 1.41 3.36 7.77
CA SER A 112 1.66 4.48 8.70
C SER A 112 2.13 5.73 7.95
N ARG A 113 1.80 6.90 8.51
CA ARG A 113 2.15 8.21 7.93
C ARG A 113 3.05 8.98 8.89
N PRO A 114 4.30 8.54 9.08
CA PRO A 114 5.24 9.26 9.91
C PRO A 114 5.64 10.60 9.27
N LYS A 115 6.24 11.44 10.05
CA LYS A 115 6.86 12.66 9.54
C LYS A 115 8.26 12.33 9.02
N PHE A 116 8.40 12.28 7.71
CA PHE A 116 9.69 12.08 7.05
C PHE A 116 10.64 13.26 7.26
N ALA A 117 11.92 13.03 7.06
CA ALA A 117 12.93 14.07 6.99
C ALA A 117 12.60 15.10 5.89
N SER A 118 13.24 16.24 5.89
CA SER A 118 13.12 17.24 4.82
C SER A 118 14.25 17.16 3.79
N ASP A 119 15.26 16.40 4.09
CA ASP A 119 16.41 16.16 3.24
C ASP A 119 16.15 14.97 2.30
N ALA A 120 16.45 15.12 1.00
CA ALA A 120 16.09 14.14 -0.02
C ALA A 120 16.79 12.78 0.17
N GLU A 121 18.09 12.79 0.49
CA GLU A 121 18.87 11.56 0.69
C GLU A 121 18.37 10.79 1.92
N LYS A 122 18.01 11.53 2.98
CA LYS A 122 17.45 10.92 4.19
C LYS A 122 16.07 10.34 3.95
N VAL A 123 15.22 11.00 3.16
CA VAL A 123 13.89 10.48 2.82
C VAL A 123 14.00 9.21 1.99
N GLU A 124 14.93 9.17 1.03
CA GLU A 124 15.22 7.98 0.24
C GLU A 124 15.66 6.82 1.15
N ALA A 125 16.65 7.05 2.01
CA ALA A 125 17.12 6.04 2.96
C ALA A 125 15.99 5.54 3.89
N GLN A 126 15.10 6.43 4.36
CA GLN A 126 13.94 6.06 5.18
C GLN A 126 12.97 5.14 4.45
N TRP A 127 12.71 5.36 3.16
CA TRP A 127 11.88 4.46 2.37
C TRP A 127 12.55 3.11 2.15
N VAL A 128 13.81 3.10 1.75
CA VAL A 128 14.58 1.86 1.54
C VAL A 128 14.60 1.03 2.82
N GLU A 129 14.94 1.64 3.95
CA GLU A 129 14.98 0.97 5.25
C GLU A 129 13.61 0.44 5.66
N SER A 130 12.53 1.18 5.40
CA SER A 130 11.17 0.71 5.71
C SER A 130 10.78 -0.54 4.91
N VAL A 131 11.19 -0.65 3.66
CA VAL A 131 10.98 -1.84 2.83
C VAL A 131 11.87 -3.00 3.30
N GLU A 132 13.11 -2.71 3.68
CA GLU A 132 14.04 -3.71 4.18
C GLU A 132 13.61 -4.29 5.54
N GLU A 133 13.12 -3.46 6.47
CA GLU A 133 12.56 -3.96 7.73
C GLU A 133 11.28 -4.78 7.48
N TRP A 134 10.40 -4.33 6.56
CA TRP A 134 9.26 -5.13 6.14
C TRP A 134 9.69 -6.50 5.63
N ARG A 135 10.73 -6.55 4.77
CA ARG A 135 11.28 -7.81 4.24
C ARG A 135 11.74 -8.74 5.35
N ARG A 136 12.46 -8.20 6.35
CA ARG A 136 12.95 -8.98 7.50
C ARG A 136 11.81 -9.55 8.32
N GLU A 137 10.78 -8.74 8.60
CA GLU A 137 9.62 -9.15 9.39
C GLU A 137 8.79 -10.24 8.69
N VAL A 138 8.63 -10.17 7.37
CA VAL A 138 7.95 -11.24 6.60
C VAL A 138 8.88 -12.40 6.25
N LYS A 139 10.16 -12.35 6.63
CA LYS A 139 11.19 -13.40 6.48
C LYS A 139 11.41 -13.82 5.03
N LEU A 140 11.54 -12.85 4.14
CA LEU A 140 11.88 -13.07 2.74
C LEU A 140 13.40 -12.91 2.55
N ASP A 141 14.11 -14.02 2.29
CA ASP A 141 15.55 -14.00 2.01
C ASP A 141 15.83 -13.66 0.54
N GLU A 142 15.06 -14.25 -0.37
CA GLU A 142 15.18 -14.05 -1.82
C GLU A 142 13.82 -13.71 -2.43
N PHE A 143 13.77 -12.71 -3.30
CA PHE A 143 12.55 -12.31 -4.01
C PHE A 143 12.88 -11.54 -5.28
N VAL A 144 11.91 -11.46 -6.18
CA VAL A 144 11.93 -10.55 -7.33
C VAL A 144 11.23 -9.26 -6.91
N LEU A 145 11.88 -8.11 -7.11
CA LEU A 145 11.32 -6.81 -6.78
C LEU A 145 10.79 -6.12 -8.04
N LEU A 146 9.52 -5.74 -8.02
CA LEU A 146 8.85 -4.99 -9.09
C LEU A 146 8.42 -3.64 -8.54
N GLY A 147 8.98 -2.56 -9.07
CA GLY A 147 8.64 -1.20 -8.70
C GLY A 147 8.00 -0.43 -9.85
N HIS A 148 6.97 0.35 -9.55
CA HIS A 148 6.36 1.30 -10.47
C HIS A 148 6.67 2.74 -10.03
N SER A 149 7.21 3.58 -10.94
CA SER A 149 7.48 5.00 -10.67
C SER A 149 8.32 5.18 -9.38
N LEU A 150 7.80 5.82 -8.34
CA LEU A 150 8.48 5.96 -7.04
C LEU A 150 8.93 4.60 -6.48
N GLY A 151 8.09 3.56 -6.59
CA GLY A 151 8.48 2.21 -6.18
C GLY A 151 9.64 1.65 -7.00
N GLY A 152 9.76 2.01 -8.28
CA GLY A 152 10.91 1.66 -9.11
C GLY A 152 12.17 2.39 -8.66
N PHE A 153 12.07 3.66 -8.30
CA PHE A 153 13.17 4.44 -7.73
C PHE A 153 13.68 3.79 -6.43
N ILE A 154 12.79 3.49 -5.49
CA ILE A 154 13.14 2.83 -4.22
C ILE A 154 13.75 1.44 -4.46
N ALA A 155 13.28 0.71 -5.47
CA ALA A 155 13.79 -0.63 -5.77
C ALA A 155 15.21 -0.66 -6.33
N THR A 156 15.75 0.48 -6.76
CA THR A 156 17.10 0.61 -7.35
C THR A 156 18.07 1.38 -6.47
N ALA A 157 17.59 1.92 -5.37
CA ALA A 157 18.40 2.59 -4.36
C ALA A 157 18.96 1.56 -3.36
#